data_1319c53b56120e549ae85aa8de66698a
#
_entry.id   1319c53b56120e549ae85aa8de66698a
#
_cell.length_a   1.000
_cell.length_b   1.000
_cell.length_c   1.000
_cell.angle_alpha   90.00
_cell.angle_beta   90.00
_cell.angle_gamma   90.00
#
_symmetry.space_group_name_H-M   'P 1'
#
loop_
_entity.id
_entity.type
_entity.pdbx_description
1 polymer ?
#
loop_
_entity_poly.entity_id
_entity_poly.type
_entity_poly.pdbx_seq_one_letter_code
_entity_poly.pdbx_strand_id
1 'polypeptide(L)'
;MLSLQSKKDIKQKLNFIYRLNKSKTKLNIYANEIFQVIEKYNKFGKKGKKLRISEKTSALICYGDSLLNGNKEKTIKIFRKFYKKNLNKFFEIIHFLPFYPSSSDSGFAVKDHYQVDKKLGDWSD
;
A
#
# COMPACT_ATOMS: atom_id res chain seq x y z
N MET A 1 -10.59 12.44 13.26
CA MET A 1 -11.90 12.67 12.62
C MET A 1 -11.71 13.18 11.19
N LEU A 2 -12.56 12.73 10.27
CA LEU A 2 -12.61 13.31 8.92
C LEU A 2 -13.11 14.76 8.96
N SER A 3 -12.47 15.66 8.21
CA SER A 3 -12.92 17.04 8.07
C SER A 3 -14.27 17.12 7.35
N LEU A 4 -15.01 18.20 7.57
CA LEU A 4 -16.26 18.44 6.85
C LEU A 4 -16.06 18.48 5.34
N GLN A 5 -14.95 19.07 4.88
CA GLN A 5 -14.59 19.12 3.46
C GLN A 5 -14.34 17.70 2.92
N SER A 6 -13.57 16.86 3.60
CA SER A 6 -13.34 15.48 3.18
C SER A 6 -14.65 14.68 3.08
N LYS A 7 -15.58 14.87 4.02
CA LYS A 7 -16.89 14.21 3.97
C LYS A 7 -17.72 14.65 2.76
N LYS A 8 -17.66 15.94 2.43
CA LYS A 8 -18.33 16.50 1.24
C LYS A 8 -17.75 15.93 -0.04
N ASP A 9 -16.41 15.88 -0.15
CA ASP A 9 -15.71 15.37 -1.34
C ASP A 9 -16.02 13.89 -1.59
N ILE A 10 -16.04 13.08 -0.54
CA ILE A 10 -16.40 11.65 -0.64
C ILE A 10 -17.84 11.51 -1.14
N LYS A 11 -18.79 12.28 -0.60
CA LYS A 11 -20.18 12.24 -1.07
C LYS A 11 -20.32 12.67 -2.53
N GLN A 12 -19.60 13.69 -2.95
CA GLN A 12 -19.61 14.14 -4.34
C GLN A 12 -19.08 13.05 -5.28
N LYS A 13 -17.95 12.42 -4.92
CA LYS A 13 -17.37 11.32 -5.70
C LYS A 13 -18.29 10.11 -5.77
N LEU A 14 -18.88 9.68 -4.66
CA LEU A 14 -19.85 8.60 -4.63
C LEU A 14 -21.06 8.89 -5.54
N ASN A 15 -21.58 10.13 -5.45
CA ASN A 15 -22.69 10.54 -6.28
C ASN A 15 -22.33 10.52 -7.77
N PHE A 16 -21.13 10.98 -8.12
CA PHE A 16 -20.64 10.98 -9.49
C PHE A 16 -20.48 9.54 -10.04
N ILE A 17 -19.81 8.66 -9.27
CA ILE A 17 -19.51 7.29 -9.72
C ILE A 17 -20.80 6.46 -9.85
N TYR A 18 -21.66 6.50 -8.84
CA TYR A 18 -22.84 5.64 -8.75
C TYR A 18 -24.16 6.33 -9.18
N ARG A 19 -24.09 7.57 -9.67
CA ARG A 19 -25.25 8.35 -10.15
C ARG A 19 -26.41 8.39 -9.14
N LEU A 20 -26.09 8.58 -7.87
CA LEU A 20 -27.04 8.53 -6.74
C LEU A 20 -27.88 9.81 -6.56
N ASN A 21 -27.91 10.71 -7.55
CA ASN A 21 -28.63 11.98 -7.50
C ASN A 21 -30.11 11.82 -7.11
N LYS A 22 -30.73 10.71 -7.48
CA LYS A 22 -32.14 10.41 -7.19
C LYS A 22 -32.36 9.72 -5.84
N SER A 23 -31.31 9.37 -5.10
CA SER A 23 -31.43 8.66 -3.81
C SER A 23 -30.46 9.18 -2.75
N LYS A 24 -30.81 10.33 -2.17
CA LYS A 24 -30.04 10.93 -1.07
C LYS A 24 -29.85 9.96 0.11
N THR A 25 -30.82 9.08 0.36
CA THR A 25 -30.76 8.07 1.43
C THR A 25 -29.63 7.07 1.17
N LYS A 26 -29.58 6.46 -0.02
CA LYS A 26 -28.50 5.53 -0.40
C LYS A 26 -27.12 6.18 -0.36
N LEU A 27 -27.02 7.42 -0.87
CA LEU A 27 -25.77 8.18 -0.82
C LEU A 27 -25.27 8.37 0.62
N ASN A 28 -26.17 8.70 1.55
CA ASN A 28 -25.80 8.89 2.95
C ASN A 28 -25.40 7.56 3.62
N ILE A 29 -26.10 6.47 3.34
CA ILE A 29 -25.76 5.14 3.87
C ILE A 29 -24.34 4.77 3.44
N TYR A 30 -24.05 4.77 2.13
CA TYR A 30 -22.72 4.39 1.63
C TYR A 30 -21.62 5.33 2.09
N ALA A 31 -21.90 6.65 2.15
CA ALA A 31 -20.92 7.59 2.69
C ALA A 31 -20.62 7.33 4.16
N ASN A 32 -21.62 7.01 4.98
CA ASN A 32 -21.42 6.72 6.39
C ASN A 32 -20.63 5.43 6.61
N GLU A 33 -20.87 4.39 5.84
CA GLU A 33 -20.06 3.15 5.88
C GLU A 33 -18.59 3.45 5.59
N ILE A 34 -18.30 4.24 4.55
CA ILE A 34 -16.93 4.65 4.23
C ILE A 34 -16.34 5.50 5.37
N PHE A 35 -17.10 6.43 5.94
CA PHE A 35 -16.61 7.23 7.06
C PHE A 35 -16.27 6.38 8.27
N GLN A 36 -17.09 5.39 8.60
CA GLN A 36 -16.82 4.47 9.71
C GLN A 36 -15.53 3.66 9.47
N VAL A 37 -15.33 3.15 8.26
CA VAL A 37 -14.10 2.44 7.89
C VAL A 37 -12.89 3.34 8.05
N ILE A 38 -12.91 4.55 7.47
CA ILE A 38 -11.79 5.50 7.57
C ILE A 38 -11.52 5.87 9.03
N GLU A 39 -12.54 6.14 9.82
CA GLU A 39 -12.38 6.51 11.24
C GLU A 39 -11.84 5.35 12.07
N LYS A 40 -12.27 4.12 11.79
CA LYS A 40 -11.73 2.90 12.41
C LYS A 40 -10.23 2.78 12.16
N TYR A 41 -9.79 2.91 10.91
CA TYR A 41 -8.38 2.73 10.57
C TYR A 41 -7.50 3.92 10.97
N ASN A 42 -8.03 5.15 11.00
CA ASN A 42 -7.31 6.30 11.51
C ASN A 42 -6.91 6.18 13.00
N LYS A 43 -7.63 5.38 13.78
CA LYS A 43 -7.26 5.09 15.18
C LYS A 43 -6.00 4.22 15.28
N PHE A 44 -5.74 3.39 14.28
CA PHE A 44 -4.58 2.51 14.24
C PHE A 44 -3.36 3.15 13.55
N GLY A 45 -3.58 4.22 12.77
CA GLY A 45 -2.51 4.93 12.09
C GLY A 45 -1.63 5.68 13.11
N LYS A 46 -0.40 5.22 13.34
CA LYS A 46 0.62 6.05 13.96
C LYS A 46 0.75 7.31 13.10
N LYS A 47 0.82 8.49 13.73
CA LYS A 47 1.14 9.75 13.03
C LYS A 47 2.55 9.62 12.44
N GLY A 48 2.67 8.97 11.27
CA GLY A 48 3.90 8.93 10.50
C GLY A 48 4.27 10.34 10.03
N LYS A 49 5.54 10.59 9.82
CA LYS A 49 5.97 11.79 9.08
C LYS A 49 5.24 11.79 7.74
N LYS A 50 4.55 12.88 7.40
CA LYS A 50 3.98 13.04 6.06
C LYS A 50 5.10 12.92 5.06
N LEU A 51 5.07 11.88 4.23
CA LEU A 51 5.94 11.80 3.07
C LEU A 51 5.60 12.99 2.16
N ARG A 52 6.51 13.93 2.00
CA ARG A 52 6.39 15.01 1.04
C ARG A 52 7.14 14.62 -0.21
N ILE A 53 6.40 14.21 -1.22
CA ILE A 53 6.99 13.93 -2.54
C ILE A 53 7.35 15.26 -3.19
N SER A 54 8.58 15.38 -3.62
CA SER A 54 9.13 16.55 -4.32
C SER A 54 10.06 16.06 -5.44
N GLU A 55 10.63 16.99 -6.19
CA GLU A 55 11.62 16.71 -7.23
C GLU A 55 12.90 16.04 -6.69
N LYS A 56 13.12 16.09 -5.38
CA LYS A 56 14.25 15.43 -4.69
C LYS A 56 13.93 14.03 -4.21
N THR A 57 12.67 13.63 -4.25
CA THR A 57 12.24 12.30 -3.79
C THR A 57 12.64 11.25 -4.82
N SER A 58 13.45 10.30 -4.41
CA SER A 58 13.89 9.18 -5.25
C SER A 58 13.21 7.88 -4.83
N ALA A 59 12.82 7.08 -5.82
CA ALA A 59 12.20 5.78 -5.62
C ALA A 59 13.02 4.67 -6.28
N LEU A 60 13.19 3.55 -5.57
CA LEU A 60 13.77 2.33 -6.10
C LEU A 60 12.65 1.33 -6.39
N ILE A 61 12.56 0.88 -7.64
CA ILE A 61 11.66 -0.20 -8.06
C ILE A 61 12.50 -1.47 -8.21
N CYS A 62 12.08 -2.57 -7.59
CA CYS A 62 12.81 -3.84 -7.63
C CYS A 62 11.88 -5.03 -7.42
N TYR A 63 12.33 -6.21 -7.81
CA TYR A 63 11.70 -7.48 -7.45
C TYR A 63 12.14 -7.91 -6.04
N GLY A 64 11.31 -8.71 -5.37
CA GLY A 64 11.62 -9.23 -4.04
C GLY A 64 12.84 -10.16 -3.99
N ASP A 65 13.26 -10.72 -5.13
CA ASP A 65 14.41 -11.59 -5.33
C ASP A 65 15.58 -10.92 -6.09
N SER A 66 15.57 -9.58 -6.18
CA SER A 66 16.67 -8.84 -6.85
C SER A 66 18.05 -9.09 -6.24
N LEU A 67 18.11 -9.59 -5.02
CA LEU A 67 19.36 -9.95 -4.33
C LEU A 67 19.29 -11.37 -3.77
N LEU A 68 20.30 -12.16 -4.12
CA LEU A 68 20.50 -13.52 -3.65
C LEU A 68 21.86 -13.61 -2.94
N ASN A 69 21.97 -14.42 -1.90
CA ASN A 69 23.24 -14.57 -1.18
C ASN A 69 23.73 -16.04 -1.08
N GLY A 70 23.15 -16.95 -1.83
CA GLY A 70 23.51 -18.38 -1.78
C GLY A 70 23.13 -19.10 -0.48
N ASN A 71 22.65 -18.40 0.54
CA ASN A 71 22.16 -18.96 1.79
C ASN A 71 20.65 -19.22 1.74
N LYS A 72 20.13 -19.98 2.70
CA LYS A 72 18.68 -20.23 2.83
C LYS A 72 17.88 -19.05 3.38
N GLU A 73 18.49 -17.88 3.53
CA GLU A 73 17.81 -16.69 4.03
C GLU A 73 16.82 -16.15 2.99
N LYS A 74 15.69 -15.64 3.45
CA LYS A 74 14.65 -15.05 2.59
C LYS A 74 15.15 -13.80 1.87
N THR A 75 14.81 -13.67 0.60
CA THR A 75 15.39 -12.65 -0.28
C THR A 75 15.01 -11.22 0.12
N ILE A 76 13.77 -10.98 0.59
CA ILE A 76 13.36 -9.67 1.10
C ILE A 76 14.21 -9.28 2.32
N LYS A 77 14.52 -10.23 3.20
CA LYS A 77 15.37 -9.98 4.36
C LYS A 77 16.81 -9.63 3.98
N ILE A 78 17.35 -10.31 2.97
CA ILE A 78 18.66 -9.99 2.38
C ILE A 78 18.63 -8.56 1.81
N PHE A 79 17.60 -8.26 1.02
CA PHE A 79 17.41 -6.92 0.45
C PHE A 79 17.34 -5.85 1.55
N ARG A 80 16.55 -6.07 2.60
CA ARG A 80 16.44 -5.13 3.73
C ARG A 80 17.79 -4.82 4.37
N LYS A 81 18.64 -5.85 4.59
CA LYS A 81 20.00 -5.66 5.13
C LYS A 81 20.86 -4.82 4.18
N PHE A 82 20.85 -5.18 2.91
CA PHE A 82 21.60 -4.46 1.88
C PHE A 82 21.16 -3.01 1.73
N TYR A 83 19.83 -2.78 1.65
CA TYR A 83 19.25 -1.45 1.55
C TYR A 83 19.68 -0.57 2.74
N LYS A 84 19.52 -1.06 3.97
CA LYS A 84 19.91 -0.31 5.17
C LYS A 84 21.38 0.09 5.18
N LYS A 85 22.24 -0.76 4.67
CA LYS A 85 23.69 -0.55 4.66
C LYS A 85 24.11 0.41 3.53
N ASN A 86 23.54 0.28 2.34
CA ASN A 86 24.11 0.85 1.14
C ASN A 86 23.19 1.90 0.47
N LEU A 87 21.88 1.79 0.57
CA LEU A 87 20.94 2.53 -0.28
C LEU A 87 20.03 3.50 0.48
N ASN A 88 19.90 3.41 1.79
CA ASN A 88 18.95 4.17 2.59
C ASN A 88 19.14 5.70 2.55
N LYS A 89 20.31 6.18 2.09
CA LYS A 89 20.60 7.61 1.91
C LYS A 89 20.21 8.13 0.54
N PHE A 90 19.94 7.23 -0.42
CA PHE A 90 19.71 7.59 -1.82
C PHE A 90 18.24 7.46 -2.22
N PHE A 91 17.50 6.58 -1.58
CA PHE A 91 16.11 6.30 -1.92
C PHE A 91 15.20 6.45 -0.70
N GLU A 92 14.17 7.27 -0.83
CA GLU A 92 13.17 7.49 0.21
C GLU A 92 12.00 6.51 0.09
N ILE A 93 11.78 5.99 -1.11
CA ILE A 93 10.69 5.08 -1.44
C ILE A 93 11.25 3.79 -2.02
N ILE A 94 10.72 2.65 -1.57
CA ILE A 94 10.95 1.35 -2.21
C ILE A 94 9.62 0.84 -2.71
N HIS A 95 9.58 0.49 -3.98
CA HIS A 95 8.44 -0.18 -4.61
C HIS A 95 8.86 -1.60 -4.98
N PHE A 96 8.40 -2.59 -4.23
CA PHE A 96 8.53 -3.96 -4.65
C PHE A 96 7.49 -4.29 -5.72
N LEU A 97 7.96 -4.81 -6.85
CA LEU A 97 7.10 -5.44 -7.84
C LEU A 97 6.41 -6.66 -7.23
N PRO A 98 5.38 -7.24 -7.86
CA PRO A 98 4.49 -8.19 -7.19
C PRO A 98 5.25 -9.26 -6.41
N PHE A 99 5.04 -9.29 -5.10
CA PHE A 99 5.69 -10.20 -4.16
C PHE A 99 4.70 -11.15 -3.49
N TYR A 100 3.48 -11.19 -4.00
CA TYR A 100 2.41 -12.07 -3.54
C TYR A 100 2.52 -13.47 -4.16
N PRO A 101 1.92 -14.50 -3.56
CA PRO A 101 1.75 -15.79 -4.22
C PRO A 101 1.03 -15.61 -5.55
N SER A 102 1.60 -16.14 -6.62
CA SER A 102 1.06 -15.96 -7.98
C SER A 102 0.96 -17.28 -8.74
N SER A 103 0.22 -17.26 -9.84
CA SER A 103 0.15 -18.37 -10.81
C SER A 103 0.96 -18.10 -12.07
N SER A 104 1.60 -16.93 -12.18
CA SER A 104 2.47 -16.55 -13.30
C SER A 104 3.91 -16.39 -12.86
N ASP A 105 4.84 -16.51 -13.79
CA ASP A 105 6.29 -16.42 -13.54
C ASP A 105 6.71 -15.05 -13.01
N SER A 106 6.05 -13.98 -13.49
CA SER A 106 6.40 -12.61 -13.11
C SER A 106 5.60 -12.06 -11.92
N GLY A 107 4.82 -12.89 -11.24
CA GLY A 107 4.05 -12.48 -10.06
C GLY A 107 2.78 -11.66 -10.32
N PHE A 108 2.44 -11.34 -11.57
CA PHE A 108 1.30 -10.47 -11.89
C PHE A 108 -0.07 -11.14 -11.78
N ALA A 109 -0.16 -12.48 -11.85
CA ALA A 109 -1.39 -13.22 -11.61
C ALA A 109 -1.51 -13.58 -10.13
N VAL A 110 -1.80 -12.60 -9.29
CA VAL A 110 -1.85 -12.74 -7.83
C VAL A 110 -2.97 -13.68 -7.40
N LYS A 111 -2.63 -14.67 -6.56
CA LYS A 111 -3.58 -15.62 -5.95
C LYS A 111 -4.10 -15.13 -4.61
N ASP A 112 -3.26 -14.45 -3.83
CA ASP A 112 -3.61 -13.98 -2.50
C ASP A 112 -2.85 -12.70 -2.16
N HIS A 113 -3.58 -11.63 -1.90
CA HIS A 113 -3.02 -10.33 -1.52
C HIS A 113 -2.72 -10.22 -0.01
N TYR A 114 -3.11 -11.19 0.80
CA TYR A 114 -2.87 -11.20 2.24
C TYR A 114 -1.59 -11.94 2.64
N GLN A 115 -0.93 -12.59 1.68
CA GLN A 115 0.29 -13.35 1.92
C GLN A 115 1.45 -12.81 1.09
N VAL A 116 2.66 -12.93 1.62
CA VAL A 116 3.90 -12.77 0.85
C VAL A 116 4.26 -14.14 0.27
N ASP A 117 4.82 -14.21 -0.93
CA ASP A 117 5.32 -15.47 -1.50
C ASP A 117 6.39 -16.05 -0.55
N LYS A 118 6.18 -17.28 -0.12
CA LYS A 118 7.05 -17.98 0.84
C LYS A 118 8.50 -18.09 0.41
N LYS A 119 8.76 -18.01 -0.90
CA LYS A 119 10.12 -17.97 -1.44
C LYS A 119 10.82 -16.65 -1.12
N LEU A 120 10.08 -15.55 -1.09
CA LEU A 120 10.61 -14.22 -0.90
C LEU A 120 10.74 -13.85 0.58
N GLY A 121 9.72 -14.16 1.37
CA GLY A 121 9.70 -13.77 2.79
C GLY A 121 8.32 -13.88 3.43
N ASP A 122 8.08 -13.03 4.42
CA ASP A 122 6.78 -12.84 5.07
C ASP A 122 6.60 -11.37 5.49
N TRP A 123 5.43 -11.06 6.07
CA TRP A 123 5.11 -9.69 6.50
C TRP A 123 6.00 -9.14 7.63
N SER A 124 6.81 -9.94 8.28
CA SER A 124 7.76 -9.51 9.33
C SER A 124 9.12 -9.08 8.77
N ASP A 125 9.46 -9.49 7.55
CA ASP A 125 10.74 -9.22 6.90
C ASP A 125 10.82 -7.78 6.37
#